data_da95eaf324fd634c57e485ab8cdd32db
#
_entry.id   da95eaf324fd634c57e485ab8cdd32db
#
_cell.length_a   1.000
_cell.length_b   1.000
_cell.length_c   1.000
_cell.angle_alpha   90.00
_cell.angle_beta   90.00
_cell.angle_gamma   90.00
#
_symmetry.space_group_name_H-M   'P 1'
#
loop_
_entity.id
_entity.type
_entity.pdbx_description
1 polymer ?
#
loop_
_entity_poly.entity_id
_entity_poly.type
_entity_poly.pdbx_seq_one_letter_code
_entity_poly.pdbx_strand_id
1 'polypeptide(L)'
;MDKAIKYVKECQDKTGRFAYQRGKTGKSSLTGTGILSLQIWKNAKSEEAKRGLEWIVQNEAVKKDWSSINVYGWYYHAQACFQATGISGGSKFWKAWNKDFQKTVCSNQADDGHWKHGAHFHGDSEIYRTTMAILMLEVYYRYMPTTKV
;
A
#
# COMPACT_ATOMS: atom_id res chain seq x y z
N MET A 1 19.99 -2.11 13.57
CA MET A 1 18.65 -2.12 12.94
C MET A 1 17.67 -1.16 13.64
N ASP A 2 17.67 -1.04 14.96
CA ASP A 2 16.75 -0.15 15.71
C ASP A 2 16.83 1.32 15.31
N LYS A 3 18.04 1.81 15.03
CA LYS A 3 18.24 3.17 14.52
C LYS A 3 17.53 3.41 13.18
N ALA A 4 17.51 2.41 12.28
CA ALA A 4 16.80 2.51 11.00
C ALA A 4 15.28 2.55 11.20
N ILE A 5 14.75 1.71 12.08
CA ILE A 5 13.32 1.71 12.42
C ILE A 5 12.91 3.02 13.07
N LYS A 6 13.71 3.54 14.00
CA LYS A 6 13.49 4.86 14.56
C LYS A 6 13.43 5.94 13.48
N TYR A 7 14.36 5.92 12.54
CA TYR A 7 14.37 6.87 11.42
C TYR A 7 13.08 6.76 10.57
N VAL A 8 12.64 5.54 10.23
CA VAL A 8 11.40 5.33 9.48
C VAL A 8 10.20 5.92 10.22
N LYS A 9 10.09 5.67 11.52
CA LYS A 9 9.00 6.24 12.34
C LYS A 9 9.03 7.78 12.34
N GLU A 10 10.20 8.38 12.46
CA GLU A 10 10.39 9.84 12.44
C GLU A 10 10.10 10.47 11.06
N CYS A 11 10.05 9.67 9.99
CA CYS A 11 9.62 10.13 8.66
C CYS A 11 8.10 10.19 8.50
N GLN A 12 7.30 9.75 9.49
CA GLN A 12 5.86 9.86 9.43
C GLN A 12 5.39 11.27 9.79
N ASP A 13 4.52 11.85 8.95
CA ASP A 13 3.90 13.14 9.23
C ASP A 13 2.66 13.01 10.16
N LYS A 14 2.09 14.15 10.53
CA LYS A 14 0.92 14.22 11.44
C LYS A 14 -0.33 13.55 10.85
N THR A 15 -0.41 13.39 9.54
CA THR A 15 -1.57 12.76 8.87
C THR A 15 -1.48 11.23 8.83
N GLY A 16 -0.33 10.65 9.19
CA GLY A 16 -0.07 9.22 9.11
C GLY A 16 0.68 8.79 7.84
N ARG A 17 0.98 9.72 6.91
CA ARG A 17 1.77 9.42 5.70
C ARG A 17 3.25 9.43 5.98
N PHE A 18 4.00 8.62 5.23
CA PHE A 18 5.45 8.62 5.29
C PHE A 18 6.07 9.54 4.24
N ALA A 19 7.11 10.25 4.63
CA ALA A 19 7.87 11.19 3.80
C ALA A 19 9.22 10.60 3.40
N TYR A 20 9.89 11.21 2.41
CA TYR A 20 11.27 10.86 2.04
C TYR A 20 12.29 11.16 3.14
N GLN A 21 11.99 12.13 3.99
CA GLN A 21 12.88 12.60 5.04
C GLN A 21 12.07 13.04 6.26
N ARG A 22 12.71 13.03 7.44
CA ARG A 22 12.13 13.57 8.67
C ARG A 22 11.68 15.02 8.51
N GLY A 23 10.55 15.36 9.13
CA GLY A 23 10.00 16.72 9.13
C GLY A 23 9.46 17.19 7.78
N LYS A 24 9.36 16.32 6.77
CA LYS A 24 8.76 16.64 5.48
C LYS A 24 7.33 16.11 5.37
N THR A 25 6.57 16.67 4.44
CA THR A 25 5.19 16.21 4.15
C THR A 25 5.21 14.80 3.56
N GLY A 26 4.42 13.93 4.14
CA GLY A 26 4.26 12.55 3.68
C GLY A 26 3.65 12.45 2.29
N LYS A 27 4.00 11.38 1.60
CA LYS A 27 3.50 11.04 0.27
C LYS A 27 2.65 9.78 0.33
N SER A 28 1.53 9.78 -0.38
CA SER A 28 0.69 8.59 -0.52
C SER A 28 1.54 7.38 -0.94
N SER A 29 2.31 7.53 -2.02
CA SER A 29 3.13 6.46 -2.59
C SER A 29 4.18 5.84 -1.63
N LEU A 30 4.60 6.55 -0.59
CA LEU A 30 5.57 6.05 0.40
C LEU A 30 4.90 5.46 1.65
N THR A 31 3.60 5.67 1.82
CA THR A 31 2.93 5.27 3.07
C THR A 31 2.91 3.76 3.23
N GLY A 32 2.55 3.01 2.18
CA GLY A 32 2.60 1.54 2.22
C GLY A 32 4.02 1.00 2.46
N THR A 33 5.02 1.59 1.81
CA THR A 33 6.43 1.20 1.98
C THR A 33 6.91 1.41 3.43
N GLY A 34 6.58 2.56 4.02
CA GLY A 34 6.92 2.84 5.42
C GLY A 34 6.28 1.85 6.39
N ILE A 35 4.99 1.55 6.20
CA ILE A 35 4.27 0.56 7.02
C ILE A 35 4.92 -0.83 6.89
N LEU A 36 5.18 -1.29 5.66
CA LEU A 36 5.81 -2.59 5.41
C LEU A 36 7.17 -2.72 6.09
N SER A 37 7.99 -1.66 6.04
CA SER A 37 9.28 -1.63 6.74
C SER A 37 9.11 -1.88 8.24
N LEU A 38 8.08 -1.28 8.86
CA LEU A 38 7.76 -1.51 10.26
C LEU A 38 7.23 -2.93 10.52
N GLN A 39 6.36 -3.44 9.64
CA GLN A 39 5.77 -4.78 9.77
C GLN A 39 6.84 -5.88 9.69
N ILE A 40 7.71 -5.84 8.68
CA ILE A 40 8.80 -6.81 8.49
C ILE A 40 9.73 -6.81 9.70
N TRP A 41 9.96 -5.67 10.32
CA TRP A 41 10.90 -5.54 11.45
C TRP A 41 10.23 -5.56 12.83
N LYS A 42 9.18 -6.37 12.98
CA LYS A 42 8.50 -6.62 14.27
C LYS A 42 7.88 -5.36 14.92
N ASN A 43 7.63 -4.31 14.15
CA ASN A 43 6.96 -3.10 14.61
C ASN A 43 5.54 -2.94 14.02
N ALA A 44 4.93 -4.04 13.61
CA ALA A 44 3.59 -4.06 13.00
C ALA A 44 2.49 -3.50 13.92
N LYS A 45 2.68 -3.60 15.24
CA LYS A 45 1.76 -3.08 16.26
C LYS A 45 2.04 -1.63 16.67
N SER A 46 3.04 -0.97 16.08
CA SER A 46 3.37 0.41 16.44
C SER A 46 2.27 1.39 16.04
N GLU A 47 2.15 2.49 16.77
CA GLU A 47 1.16 3.54 16.45
C GLU A 47 1.39 4.15 15.07
N GLU A 48 2.64 4.22 14.61
CA GLU A 48 2.98 4.70 13.27
C GLU A 48 2.43 3.76 12.18
N ALA A 49 2.59 2.45 12.36
CA ALA A 49 2.03 1.47 11.42
C ALA A 49 0.49 1.56 11.38
N LYS A 50 -0.14 1.65 12.55
CA LYS A 50 -1.60 1.79 12.67
C LYS A 50 -2.12 3.07 12.01
N ARG A 51 -1.55 4.23 12.31
CA ARG A 51 -1.95 5.51 11.70
C ARG A 51 -1.79 5.50 10.18
N GLY A 52 -0.71 4.89 9.68
CA GLY A 52 -0.51 4.74 8.25
C GLY A 52 -1.58 3.87 7.59
N LEU A 53 -1.94 2.73 8.21
CA LEU A 53 -3.02 1.86 7.73
C LEU A 53 -4.38 2.55 7.76
N GLU A 54 -4.68 3.30 8.82
CA GLU A 54 -5.91 4.11 8.92
C GLU A 54 -5.98 5.15 7.80
N TRP A 55 -4.85 5.83 7.53
CA TRP A 55 -4.78 6.79 6.43
C TRP A 55 -5.05 6.14 5.06
N ILE A 56 -4.44 4.98 4.78
CA ILE A 56 -4.64 4.24 3.52
C ILE A 56 -6.13 3.90 3.33
N VAL A 57 -6.77 3.36 4.35
CA VAL A 57 -8.17 2.95 4.27
C VAL A 57 -9.10 4.15 4.06
N GLN A 58 -8.81 5.29 4.68
CA GLN A 58 -9.64 6.48 4.57
C GLN A 58 -9.45 7.25 3.24
N ASN A 59 -8.26 7.17 2.62
CA ASN A 59 -7.92 8.05 1.51
C ASN A 59 -7.65 7.31 0.19
N GLU A 60 -7.12 6.10 0.25
CA GLU A 60 -6.72 5.34 -0.95
C GLU A 60 -7.69 4.21 -1.29
N ALA A 61 -8.21 3.50 -0.30
CA ALA A 61 -9.16 2.40 -0.53
C ALA A 61 -10.49 2.86 -1.15
N VAL A 62 -10.79 4.14 -1.07
CA VAL A 62 -12.02 4.73 -1.64
C VAL A 62 -11.88 5.16 -3.10
N LYS A 63 -10.67 5.15 -3.63
CA LYS A 63 -10.40 5.51 -5.03
C LYS A 63 -10.87 4.39 -5.95
N LYS A 64 -11.60 4.76 -7.00
CA LYS A 64 -12.19 3.80 -7.97
C LYS A 64 -11.81 4.09 -9.42
N ASP A 65 -11.28 5.25 -9.69
CA ASP A 65 -10.83 5.64 -11.01
C ASP A 65 -9.41 5.13 -11.27
N TRP A 66 -9.31 4.07 -12.09
CA TRP A 66 -8.04 3.43 -12.46
C TRP A 66 -7.03 4.42 -13.05
N SER A 67 -7.48 5.40 -13.83
CA SER A 67 -6.60 6.35 -14.48
C SER A 67 -5.86 7.27 -13.49
N SER A 68 -6.48 7.55 -12.33
CA SER A 68 -5.94 8.41 -11.26
C SER A 68 -5.13 7.65 -10.21
N ILE A 69 -5.11 6.32 -10.25
CA ILE A 69 -4.42 5.50 -9.26
C ILE A 69 -2.92 5.55 -9.48
N ASN A 70 -2.18 5.85 -8.42
CA ASN A 70 -0.74 5.61 -8.37
C ASN A 70 -0.49 4.11 -8.11
N VAL A 71 -0.23 3.35 -9.17
CA VAL A 71 -0.08 1.88 -9.08
C VAL A 71 1.09 1.44 -8.21
N TYR A 72 2.18 2.23 -8.16
CA TYR A 72 3.29 1.98 -7.23
C TYR A 72 2.84 2.05 -5.76
N GLY A 73 2.13 3.12 -5.41
CA GLY A 73 1.58 3.26 -4.06
C GLY A 73 0.58 2.15 -3.73
N TRP A 74 -0.30 1.84 -4.64
CA TRP A 74 -1.32 0.81 -4.46
C TRP A 74 -0.74 -0.59 -4.26
N TYR A 75 0.35 -0.92 -4.96
CA TYR A 75 1.07 -2.16 -4.72
C TYR A 75 1.50 -2.30 -3.25
N TYR A 76 2.16 -1.28 -2.72
CA TYR A 76 2.61 -1.29 -1.32
C TYR A 76 1.46 -1.18 -0.31
N HIS A 77 0.39 -0.45 -0.67
CA HIS A 77 -0.81 -0.38 0.18
C HIS A 77 -1.49 -1.74 0.32
N ALA A 78 -1.65 -2.48 -0.78
CA ALA A 78 -2.20 -3.83 -0.77
C ALA A 78 -1.38 -4.77 0.12
N GLN A 79 -0.05 -4.74 -0.03
CA GLN A 79 0.87 -5.52 0.79
C GLN A 79 0.73 -5.16 2.28
N ALA A 80 0.77 -3.87 2.62
CA ALA A 80 0.71 -3.40 4.00
C ALA A 80 -0.62 -3.77 4.67
N CYS A 81 -1.75 -3.60 3.97
CA CYS A 81 -3.07 -3.98 4.46
C CYS A 81 -3.22 -5.49 4.64
N PHE A 82 -2.66 -6.28 3.70
CA PHE A 82 -2.67 -7.74 3.81
C PHE A 82 -1.81 -8.23 4.98
N GLN A 83 -0.58 -7.74 5.11
CA GLN A 83 0.32 -8.11 6.22
C GLN A 83 -0.28 -7.77 7.59
N ALA A 84 -1.10 -6.73 7.67
CA ALA A 84 -1.81 -6.39 8.91
C ALA A 84 -2.76 -7.51 9.40
N THR A 85 -3.18 -8.43 8.52
CA THR A 85 -4.02 -9.59 8.94
C THR A 85 -3.32 -10.51 9.92
N GLY A 86 -1.98 -10.50 9.96
CA GLY A 86 -1.17 -11.28 10.89
C GLY A 86 -1.16 -10.75 12.33
N ILE A 87 -1.74 -9.57 12.59
CA ILE A 87 -1.81 -8.99 13.94
C ILE A 87 -3.25 -8.90 14.43
N SER A 88 -3.43 -8.98 15.76
CA SER A 88 -4.75 -8.87 16.39
C SER A 88 -5.44 -7.55 16.00
N GLY A 89 -6.67 -7.64 15.51
CA GLY A 89 -7.46 -6.49 15.06
C GLY A 89 -7.04 -5.90 13.69
N GLY A 90 -5.99 -6.42 13.05
CA GLY A 90 -5.47 -5.89 11.79
C GLY A 90 -6.30 -6.28 10.55
N SER A 91 -7.05 -7.39 10.60
CA SER A 91 -7.87 -7.86 9.48
C SER A 91 -8.89 -6.83 8.97
N LYS A 92 -9.29 -5.86 9.79
CA LYS A 92 -10.17 -4.77 9.37
C LYS A 92 -9.59 -3.93 8.23
N PHE A 93 -8.26 -3.72 8.23
CA PHE A 93 -7.58 -2.93 7.21
C PHE A 93 -7.61 -3.64 5.85
N TRP A 94 -7.32 -4.95 5.84
CA TRP A 94 -7.45 -5.74 4.62
C TRP A 94 -8.88 -5.79 4.11
N LYS A 95 -9.86 -6.04 4.98
CA LYS A 95 -11.27 -6.06 4.60
C LYS A 95 -11.71 -4.74 3.95
N ALA A 96 -11.32 -3.61 4.54
CA ALA A 96 -11.65 -2.29 4.01
C ALA A 96 -10.95 -2.01 2.67
N TRP A 97 -9.66 -2.35 2.55
CA TRP A 97 -8.90 -2.22 1.31
C TRP A 97 -9.47 -3.10 0.20
N ASN A 98 -9.67 -4.38 0.50
CA ASN A 98 -10.04 -5.39 -0.47
C ASN A 98 -11.47 -5.25 -1.00
N LYS A 99 -12.33 -4.52 -0.31
CA LYS A 99 -13.73 -4.33 -0.69
C LYS A 99 -13.89 -3.87 -2.14
N ASP A 100 -13.09 -2.92 -2.57
CA ASP A 100 -13.13 -2.36 -3.92
C ASP A 100 -11.84 -2.63 -4.73
N PHE A 101 -10.73 -2.98 -4.06
CA PHE A 101 -9.42 -3.17 -4.67
C PHE A 101 -9.45 -4.21 -5.80
N GLN A 102 -9.86 -5.44 -5.50
CA GLN A 102 -9.90 -6.53 -6.48
C GLN A 102 -10.78 -6.16 -7.68
N LYS A 103 -11.97 -5.63 -7.39
CA LYS A 103 -12.90 -5.21 -8.45
C LYS A 103 -12.28 -4.12 -9.32
N THR A 104 -11.68 -3.09 -8.72
CA THR A 104 -11.06 -1.99 -9.45
C THR A 104 -9.91 -2.47 -10.33
N VAL A 105 -9.05 -3.35 -9.82
CA VAL A 105 -7.96 -3.90 -10.63
C VAL A 105 -8.52 -4.77 -11.77
N CYS A 106 -9.34 -5.79 -11.46
CA CYS A 106 -9.79 -6.76 -12.46
C CYS A 106 -10.73 -6.15 -13.53
N SER A 107 -11.61 -5.22 -13.15
CA SER A 107 -12.54 -4.61 -14.11
C SER A 107 -11.90 -3.62 -15.09
N ASN A 108 -10.64 -3.26 -14.87
CA ASN A 108 -9.88 -2.36 -15.76
C ASN A 108 -8.86 -3.10 -16.63
N GLN A 109 -8.86 -4.45 -16.61
CA GLN A 109 -8.10 -5.23 -17.56
C GLN A 109 -8.77 -5.17 -18.94
N ALA A 110 -8.00 -4.89 -19.99
CA ALA A 110 -8.46 -4.93 -21.37
C ALA A 110 -8.60 -6.38 -21.87
N ASP A 111 -9.36 -6.58 -22.95
CA ASP A 111 -9.64 -7.92 -23.52
C ASP A 111 -8.38 -8.67 -23.96
N ASP A 112 -7.34 -7.94 -24.34
CA ASP A 112 -6.02 -8.50 -24.70
C ASP A 112 -5.10 -8.74 -23.49
N GLY A 113 -5.60 -8.48 -22.26
CA GLY A 113 -4.93 -8.79 -21.01
C GLY A 113 -4.10 -7.67 -20.39
N HIS A 114 -3.88 -6.55 -21.09
CA HIS A 114 -3.12 -5.44 -20.51
C HIS A 114 -3.99 -4.51 -19.64
N TRP A 115 -3.34 -3.59 -18.91
CA TRP A 115 -3.99 -2.48 -18.22
C TRP A 115 -3.55 -1.16 -18.84
N LYS A 116 -4.53 -0.34 -19.23
CA LYS A 116 -4.27 0.99 -19.81
C LYS A 116 -3.55 1.89 -18.81
N HIS A 117 -2.59 2.68 -19.30
CA HIS A 117 -1.88 3.66 -18.48
C HIS A 117 -2.78 4.84 -18.09
N GLY A 118 -2.42 5.53 -17.00
CA GLY A 118 -3.08 6.76 -16.58
C GLY A 118 -2.44 8.00 -17.21
N ALA A 119 -3.21 9.08 -17.27
CA ALA A 119 -2.77 10.31 -17.95
C ALA A 119 -1.75 11.17 -17.17
N HIS A 120 -1.48 10.85 -15.88
CA HIS A 120 -0.90 11.83 -14.97
C HIS A 120 0.42 11.44 -14.29
N PHE A 121 0.98 10.25 -14.56
CA PHE A 121 2.21 9.82 -13.89
C PHE A 121 3.36 9.70 -14.89
N HIS A 122 4.41 10.49 -14.64
CA HIS A 122 5.63 10.39 -15.44
C HIS A 122 6.21 8.98 -15.36
N GLY A 123 6.48 8.36 -16.51
CA GLY A 123 6.92 6.98 -16.61
C GLY A 123 5.81 5.92 -16.53
N ASP A 124 4.56 6.32 -16.37
CA ASP A 124 3.42 5.41 -16.46
C ASP A 124 3.22 4.95 -17.91
N SER A 125 3.21 3.65 -18.12
CA SER A 125 3.05 3.01 -19.42
C SER A 125 2.21 1.76 -19.28
N GLU A 126 1.70 1.23 -20.39
CA GLU A 126 0.88 0.00 -20.36
C GLU A 126 1.65 -1.17 -19.77
N ILE A 127 2.91 -1.38 -20.15
CA ILE A 127 3.72 -2.44 -19.58
C ILE A 127 3.96 -2.24 -18.08
N TYR A 128 4.22 -1.02 -17.64
CA TYR A 128 4.39 -0.72 -16.22
C TYR A 128 3.12 -0.99 -15.44
N ARG A 129 1.96 -0.47 -15.89
CA ARG A 129 0.67 -0.71 -15.25
C ARG A 129 0.28 -2.18 -15.23
N THR A 130 0.48 -2.87 -16.35
CA THR A 130 0.21 -4.31 -16.45
C THR A 130 1.05 -5.10 -15.45
N THR A 131 2.35 -4.84 -15.39
CA THR A 131 3.25 -5.48 -14.43
C THR A 131 2.82 -5.18 -12.98
N MET A 132 2.54 -3.92 -12.67
CA MET A 132 2.11 -3.54 -11.32
C MET A 132 0.76 -4.14 -10.94
N ALA A 133 -0.20 -4.24 -11.87
CA ALA A 133 -1.49 -4.89 -11.64
C ALA A 133 -1.32 -6.39 -11.32
N ILE A 134 -0.46 -7.09 -12.07
CA ILE A 134 -0.13 -8.49 -11.80
C ILE A 134 0.49 -8.64 -10.40
N LEU A 135 1.49 -7.82 -10.07
CA LEU A 135 2.14 -7.83 -8.76
C LEU A 135 1.17 -7.50 -7.63
N MET A 136 0.21 -6.60 -7.84
CA MET A 136 -0.84 -6.31 -6.86
C MET A 136 -1.74 -7.53 -6.62
N LEU A 137 -2.10 -8.28 -7.66
CA LEU A 137 -2.94 -9.47 -7.54
C LEU A 137 -2.20 -10.66 -6.92
N GLU A 138 -0.86 -10.69 -6.98
CA GLU A 138 -0.06 -11.72 -6.31
C GLU A 138 -0.29 -11.78 -4.79
N VAL A 139 -0.79 -10.74 -4.17
CA VAL A 139 -1.12 -10.72 -2.74
C VAL A 139 -2.06 -11.87 -2.33
N TYR A 140 -2.91 -12.36 -3.25
CA TYR A 140 -3.81 -13.47 -2.98
C TYR A 140 -3.13 -14.84 -2.99
N TYR A 141 -1.96 -14.96 -3.59
CA TYR A 141 -1.32 -16.25 -3.87
C TYR A 141 0.05 -16.43 -3.21
N ARG A 142 0.85 -15.37 -3.10
CA ARG A 142 2.26 -15.48 -2.72
C ARG A 142 2.60 -15.03 -1.31
N TYR A 143 1.77 -14.19 -0.71
CA TYR A 143 2.15 -13.57 0.55
C TYR A 143 1.44 -14.20 1.74
N MET A 144 2.21 -14.93 2.53
CA MET A 144 1.77 -15.29 3.88
C MET A 144 2.01 -14.10 4.82
N PRO A 145 1.09 -13.79 5.75
CA PRO A 145 1.34 -12.77 6.76
C PRO A 145 2.61 -13.10 7.55
N THR A 146 3.65 -12.27 7.40
CA THR A 146 4.94 -12.44 8.10
C THR A 146 4.86 -12.01 9.56
N THR A 147 3.74 -11.44 9.95
CA THR A 147 3.49 -10.85 11.27
C THR A 147 2.75 -11.79 12.23
N LYS A 148 2.59 -13.08 11.89
CA LYS A 148 2.09 -14.08 12.84
C LYS A 148 3.09 -14.22 13.97
N VAL A 149 2.82 -13.59 15.10
CA VAL A 149 3.50 -13.75 16.38
C VAL A 149 2.44 -14.04 17.43
#